data_34a042878b573bda68b857bb91406845
#
_entry.id   34a042878b573bda68b857bb91406845
#
_cell.length_a   1.000
_cell.length_b   1.000
_cell.length_c   1.000
_cell.angle_alpha   90.00
_cell.angle_beta   90.00
_cell.angle_gamma   90.00
#
_symmetry.space_group_name_H-M   'P 1'
#
loop_
_entity.id
_entity.type
_entity.pdbx_description
1 polymer ?
#
loop_
_entity_poly.entity_id
_entity_poly.type
_entity_poly.pdbx_seq_one_letter_code
_entity_poly.pdbx_strand_id
1 'polypeptide(L)'
;MSGRLFSTGRKEINVDLGNGLGHLSYSTLVHEGDTWAQMRASLEEFVPRVKARVSPDQPFAVSLRMSASTVETLRDSPAELADLRAFLAENDLYLYTVNAFPYGPFKGRRVMEDVYEPDWSTEERIAYTIGVAELLAELTPESIDPSIQSAPLAFAANVHGEADIALLTTNTLRVVAHLYALEQRTGRRVKLALEPEPACYLETTDETVTYFQERIHSRAGVEELARLASIPLSEAEGVVRRYLGIVFDIGHQTVGFEDITASLNKLVDAGIPVFKLQEAAALWVEQLAEEMLPQLRVFTDTIYLSQSTLRTEGRVTKYLHLGDALDAYESNPVPTELRTHFHVPVFLSEIGPFRTTRFGVEDALRLHRALPLSDHLEIETYTWDVLPAELKTGDIVDYVVRELEFVRAQLQD
;
A
#
# COMPACT_ATOMS: atom_id res chain seq x y z
N MET A 1 -3.09 -31.79 47.13
CA MET A 1 -3.28 -30.34 47.17
C MET A 1 -3.03 -29.82 45.77
N SER A 2 -4.13 -29.44 45.10
CA SER A 2 -4.19 -29.10 43.69
C SER A 2 -3.85 -27.63 43.50
N GLY A 3 -2.72 -27.34 42.85
CA GLY A 3 -2.35 -26.01 42.43
C GLY A 3 -3.06 -25.66 41.10
N ARG A 4 -4.06 -24.79 41.16
CA ARG A 4 -4.67 -24.18 39.98
C ARG A 4 -3.68 -23.17 39.41
N LEU A 5 -3.11 -23.48 38.25
CA LEU A 5 -2.47 -22.53 37.38
C LEU A 5 -3.54 -21.55 36.82
N PHE A 6 -3.43 -20.29 37.17
CA PHE A 6 -4.21 -19.23 36.53
C PHE A 6 -3.77 -19.13 35.08
N SER A 7 -4.59 -19.65 34.18
CA SER A 7 -4.57 -19.31 32.76
C SER A 7 -4.98 -17.85 32.65
N THR A 8 -4.02 -16.94 32.41
CA THR A 8 -4.31 -15.63 31.91
C THR A 8 -4.77 -15.80 30.47
N GLY A 9 -6.09 -15.78 30.28
CA GLY A 9 -6.71 -15.85 28.96
C GLY A 9 -6.19 -14.65 28.13
N ARG A 10 -5.23 -14.91 27.25
CA ARG A 10 -4.99 -14.03 26.11
C ARG A 10 -6.28 -14.06 25.29
N LYS A 11 -6.98 -12.91 25.18
CA LYS A 11 -7.99 -12.74 24.13
C LYS A 11 -7.27 -12.98 22.80
N GLU A 12 -7.60 -14.04 22.10
CA GLU A 12 -7.16 -14.21 20.72
C GLU A 12 -7.74 -13.05 19.93
N ILE A 13 -6.84 -12.25 19.33
CA ILE A 13 -7.20 -11.11 18.50
C ILE A 13 -7.65 -11.70 17.16
N ASN A 14 -8.96 -11.82 16.98
CA ASN A 14 -9.55 -12.46 15.81
C ASN A 14 -10.24 -11.44 14.89
N VAL A 15 -9.43 -10.62 14.17
CA VAL A 15 -9.68 -10.33 12.76
C VAL A 15 -8.58 -11.00 11.94
N ASP A 16 -8.12 -12.08 12.44
CA ASP A 16 -7.56 -13.16 11.67
C ASP A 16 -8.65 -13.61 10.68
N LEU A 17 -8.40 -13.49 9.39
CA LEU A 17 -9.27 -14.05 8.34
C LEU A 17 -9.46 -15.56 8.53
N GLY A 18 -8.81 -16.14 9.54
CA GLY A 18 -8.70 -17.56 9.83
C GLY A 18 -7.65 -18.23 8.92
N ASN A 19 -7.21 -19.43 9.33
CA ASN A 19 -6.30 -20.27 8.53
C ASN A 19 -4.96 -19.62 8.13
N GLY A 20 -4.51 -18.56 8.84
CA GLY A 20 -3.25 -17.88 8.53
C GLY A 20 -3.33 -16.93 7.34
N LEU A 21 -4.51 -16.49 6.94
CA LEU A 21 -4.71 -15.56 5.81
C LEU A 21 -4.46 -14.10 6.19
N GLY A 22 -4.05 -13.82 7.44
CA GLY A 22 -3.64 -12.49 7.87
C GLY A 22 -4.78 -11.55 8.25
N HIS A 23 -4.51 -10.24 8.22
CA HIS A 23 -5.40 -9.17 8.64
C HIS A 23 -5.90 -8.39 7.44
N LEU A 24 -7.20 -8.07 7.41
CA LEU A 24 -7.82 -7.28 6.34
C LEU A 24 -8.40 -5.98 6.89
N SER A 25 -8.12 -4.88 6.22
CA SER A 25 -8.77 -3.60 6.44
C SER A 25 -8.85 -2.79 5.15
N TYR A 26 -9.28 -1.55 5.26
CA TYR A 26 -9.22 -0.56 4.17
C TYR A 26 -8.25 0.56 4.54
N SER A 27 -7.70 1.22 3.53
CA SER A 27 -6.82 2.38 3.71
C SER A 27 -7.60 3.60 4.14
N THR A 28 -7.25 4.18 5.29
CA THR A 28 -7.84 5.46 5.72
C THR A 28 -7.41 6.65 4.84
N LEU A 29 -6.57 6.42 3.82
CA LEU A 29 -6.26 7.40 2.78
C LEU A 29 -7.51 7.90 2.04
N VAL A 30 -8.59 7.12 2.03
CA VAL A 30 -9.87 7.52 1.44
C VAL A 30 -10.52 8.71 2.17
N HIS A 31 -10.16 8.95 3.44
CA HIS A 31 -10.68 10.03 4.27
C HIS A 31 -9.71 11.23 4.33
N GLU A 32 -10.19 12.36 4.82
CA GLU A 32 -9.32 13.47 5.17
C GLU A 32 -8.35 13.07 6.30
N GLY A 33 -7.09 13.47 6.22
CA GLY A 33 -6.08 13.03 7.19
C GLY A 33 -4.71 13.70 6.99
N ASP A 34 -4.68 14.89 6.40
CA ASP A 34 -3.44 15.62 6.14
C ASP A 34 -2.78 16.16 7.41
N THR A 35 -3.56 16.34 8.46
CA THR A 35 -3.10 16.72 9.81
C THR A 35 -3.64 15.73 10.84
N TRP A 36 -3.02 15.68 12.03
CA TRP A 36 -3.52 14.87 13.14
C TRP A 36 -4.99 15.16 13.46
N ALA A 37 -5.38 16.42 13.54
CA ALA A 37 -6.77 16.80 13.85
C ALA A 37 -7.77 16.27 12.81
N GLN A 38 -7.44 16.34 11.51
CA GLN A 38 -8.27 15.79 10.45
C GLN A 38 -8.31 14.26 10.53
N MET A 39 -7.14 13.61 10.67
CA MET A 39 -7.07 12.15 10.80
C MET A 39 -7.90 11.67 11.99
N ARG A 40 -7.76 12.32 13.16
CA ARG A 40 -8.50 11.96 14.37
C ARG A 40 -10.02 12.10 14.20
N ALA A 41 -10.47 13.20 13.58
CA ALA A 41 -11.89 13.42 13.28
C ALA A 41 -12.44 12.36 12.29
N SER A 42 -11.70 12.05 11.24
CA SER A 42 -12.09 11.02 10.27
C SER A 42 -12.14 9.63 10.90
N LEU A 43 -11.19 9.29 11.76
CA LEU A 43 -11.23 8.02 12.48
C LEU A 43 -12.48 7.88 13.34
N GLU A 44 -12.87 8.93 14.05
CA GLU A 44 -14.07 8.95 14.89
C GLU A 44 -15.35 8.86 14.07
N GLU A 45 -15.41 9.52 12.92
CA GLU A 45 -16.60 9.57 12.07
C GLU A 45 -16.83 8.24 11.32
N PHE A 46 -15.79 7.64 10.77
CA PHE A 46 -15.95 6.55 9.79
C PHE A 46 -15.66 5.16 10.35
N VAL A 47 -14.55 4.97 11.08
CA VAL A 47 -14.07 3.64 11.42
C VAL A 47 -15.04 2.84 12.31
N PRO A 48 -15.67 3.41 13.36
CA PRO A 48 -16.66 2.70 14.16
C PRO A 48 -17.89 2.28 13.37
N ARG A 49 -18.31 3.09 12.38
CA ARG A 49 -19.45 2.78 11.50
C ARG A 49 -19.13 1.60 10.57
N VAL A 50 -17.93 1.54 10.01
CA VAL A 50 -17.46 0.39 9.23
C VAL A 50 -17.40 -0.84 10.11
N LYS A 51 -16.69 -0.75 11.26
CA LYS A 51 -16.56 -1.87 12.22
C LYS A 51 -17.90 -2.46 12.62
N ALA A 52 -18.86 -1.61 12.97
CA ALA A 52 -20.19 -2.06 13.40
C ALA A 52 -20.91 -2.92 12.36
N ARG A 53 -20.56 -2.80 11.08
CA ARG A 53 -21.17 -3.57 9.98
C ARG A 53 -20.38 -4.84 9.64
N VAL A 54 -19.04 -4.78 9.66
CA VAL A 54 -18.19 -5.88 9.17
C VAL A 54 -17.61 -6.74 10.29
N SER A 55 -17.48 -6.20 11.52
CA SER A 55 -16.89 -6.89 12.67
C SER A 55 -17.50 -6.39 13.99
N PRO A 56 -18.84 -6.52 14.19
CA PRO A 56 -19.52 -5.95 15.36
C PRO A 56 -19.01 -6.52 16.69
N ASP A 57 -18.71 -7.83 16.73
CA ASP A 57 -18.42 -8.57 17.95
C ASP A 57 -16.94 -8.93 18.14
N GLN A 58 -16.07 -8.50 17.21
CA GLN A 58 -14.64 -8.81 17.22
C GLN A 58 -13.80 -7.54 17.04
N PRO A 59 -12.54 -7.54 17.49
CA PRO A 59 -11.60 -6.44 17.18
C PRO A 59 -11.50 -6.22 15.69
N PHE A 60 -11.32 -4.97 15.26
CA PHE A 60 -11.19 -4.61 13.85
C PHE A 60 -9.81 -4.01 13.55
N ALA A 61 -9.17 -4.53 12.50
CA ALA A 61 -7.90 -4.04 12.02
C ALA A 61 -8.04 -2.64 11.40
N VAL A 62 -7.07 -1.77 11.62
CA VAL A 62 -7.04 -0.43 11.03
C VAL A 62 -5.73 -0.23 10.31
N SER A 63 -5.81 0.23 9.05
CA SER A 63 -4.69 0.75 8.30
C SER A 63 -4.75 2.28 8.31
N LEU A 64 -3.75 2.92 8.91
CA LEU A 64 -3.71 4.38 9.00
C LEU A 64 -2.88 4.98 7.87
N ARG A 65 -3.39 6.06 7.29
CA ARG A 65 -2.53 6.98 6.56
C ARG A 65 -1.99 8.01 7.55
N MET A 66 -0.66 8.13 7.64
CA MET A 66 -0.01 9.12 8.50
C MET A 66 0.84 10.07 7.67
N SER A 67 0.48 11.35 7.61
CA SER A 67 1.36 12.38 7.04
C SER A 67 2.55 12.69 7.96
N ALA A 68 3.58 13.33 7.44
CA ALA A 68 4.72 13.76 8.24
C ALA A 68 4.29 14.67 9.42
N SER A 69 3.38 15.61 9.18
CA SER A 69 2.87 16.49 10.25
C SER A 69 2.11 15.71 11.33
N THR A 70 1.40 14.65 10.96
CA THR A 70 0.74 13.76 11.93
C THR A 70 1.76 13.01 12.76
N VAL A 71 2.81 12.46 12.11
CA VAL A 71 3.90 11.76 12.80
C VAL A 71 4.63 12.68 13.79
N GLU A 72 4.98 13.90 13.37
CA GLU A 72 5.58 14.92 14.24
C GLU A 72 4.69 15.22 15.44
N THR A 73 3.39 15.49 15.21
CA THR A 73 2.43 15.79 16.28
C THR A 73 2.34 14.65 17.30
N LEU A 74 2.22 13.40 16.84
CA LEU A 74 2.12 12.24 17.75
C LEU A 74 3.41 11.94 18.51
N ARG A 75 4.58 12.22 17.94
CA ARG A 75 5.87 12.06 18.62
C ARG A 75 6.15 13.17 19.64
N ASP A 76 5.75 14.39 19.32
CA ASP A 76 6.03 15.56 20.17
C ASP A 76 4.99 15.75 21.28
N SER A 77 3.80 15.13 21.14
CA SER A 77 2.71 15.23 22.11
C SER A 77 2.31 13.87 22.70
N PRO A 78 2.81 13.51 23.90
CA PRO A 78 2.34 12.30 24.59
C PRO A 78 0.82 12.28 24.83
N ALA A 79 0.18 13.44 24.93
CA ALA A 79 -1.27 13.53 25.12
C ALA A 79 -2.02 13.07 23.86
N GLU A 80 -1.59 13.50 22.65
CA GLU A 80 -2.21 13.11 21.40
C GLU A 80 -1.97 11.61 21.09
N LEU A 81 -0.79 11.11 21.41
CA LEU A 81 -0.50 9.68 21.30
C LEU A 81 -1.35 8.84 22.27
N ALA A 82 -1.57 9.34 23.49
CA ALA A 82 -2.44 8.69 24.45
C ALA A 82 -3.92 8.72 24.00
N ASP A 83 -4.37 9.82 23.38
CA ASP A 83 -5.73 9.93 22.80
C ASP A 83 -5.93 8.89 21.68
N LEU A 84 -4.96 8.74 20.76
CA LEU A 84 -5.04 7.72 19.72
C LEU A 84 -5.12 6.29 20.32
N ARG A 85 -4.31 5.99 21.33
CA ARG A 85 -4.38 4.70 22.03
C ARG A 85 -5.72 4.46 22.69
N ALA A 86 -6.26 5.46 23.37
CA ALA A 86 -7.56 5.39 24.02
C ALA A 86 -8.67 5.15 22.98
N PHE A 87 -8.66 5.91 21.89
CA PHE A 87 -9.61 5.73 20.80
C PHE A 87 -9.60 4.32 20.21
N LEU A 88 -8.41 3.78 19.92
CA LEU A 88 -8.27 2.40 19.42
C LEU A 88 -8.84 1.40 20.42
N ALA A 89 -8.49 1.52 21.68
CA ALA A 89 -8.93 0.60 22.75
C ALA A 89 -10.44 0.69 23.03
N GLU A 90 -11.01 1.88 23.09
CA GLU A 90 -12.42 2.12 23.35
C GLU A 90 -13.34 1.60 22.25
N ASN A 91 -12.85 1.60 21.01
CA ASN A 91 -13.58 1.11 19.84
C ASN A 91 -13.22 -0.33 19.45
N ASP A 92 -12.43 -1.04 20.27
CA ASP A 92 -11.97 -2.39 19.99
C ASP A 92 -11.29 -2.50 18.61
N LEU A 93 -10.36 -1.55 18.36
CA LEU A 93 -9.58 -1.43 17.13
C LEU A 93 -8.11 -1.79 17.40
N TYR A 94 -7.42 -2.27 16.39
CA TYR A 94 -5.98 -2.48 16.46
C TYR A 94 -5.29 -2.08 15.16
N LEU A 95 -4.08 -1.52 15.30
CA LEU A 95 -3.25 -1.11 14.18
C LEU A 95 -2.38 -2.30 13.72
N TYR A 96 -2.21 -2.49 12.41
CA TYR A 96 -1.34 -3.52 11.84
C TYR A 96 -0.45 -3.02 10.71
N THR A 97 -0.82 -1.94 10.04
CA THR A 97 -0.05 -1.32 8.95
C THR A 97 -0.31 0.18 8.89
N VAL A 98 0.64 0.91 8.33
CA VAL A 98 0.53 2.35 8.06
C VAL A 98 0.86 2.61 6.59
N ASN A 99 0.01 3.38 5.92
CA ASN A 99 0.33 4.00 4.65
C ASN A 99 1.14 5.28 4.92
N ALA A 100 2.45 5.21 4.71
CA ALA A 100 3.41 6.29 4.81
C ALA A 100 3.99 6.68 3.43
N PHE A 101 3.23 6.43 2.37
CA PHE A 101 3.62 6.80 1.01
C PHE A 101 3.52 8.33 0.83
N PRO A 102 2.32 8.98 0.94
CA PRO A 102 2.25 10.42 0.84
C PRO A 102 2.82 11.09 2.10
N TYR A 103 3.91 11.81 1.94
CA TYR A 103 4.56 12.57 3.01
C TYR A 103 3.74 13.77 3.45
N GLY A 104 3.32 14.58 2.48
CA GLY A 104 2.59 15.81 2.68
C GLY A 104 1.07 15.66 2.56
N PRO A 105 0.34 16.78 2.43
CA PRO A 105 -1.09 16.78 2.17
C PRO A 105 -1.46 16.04 0.88
N PHE A 106 -2.52 15.24 0.94
CA PHE A 106 -2.97 14.37 -0.16
C PHE A 106 -4.40 14.69 -0.64
N LYS A 107 -5.26 15.22 0.21
CA LYS A 107 -6.66 15.50 -0.09
C LYS A 107 -6.92 16.97 -0.38
N GLY A 108 -7.92 17.27 -1.25
CA GLY A 108 -8.42 18.63 -1.47
C GLY A 108 -7.48 19.58 -2.23
N ARG A 109 -6.38 19.10 -2.78
CA ARG A 109 -5.41 19.91 -3.55
C ARG A 109 -4.80 19.09 -4.68
N ARG A 110 -4.23 19.78 -5.67
CA ARG A 110 -3.43 19.12 -6.71
C ARG A 110 -2.19 18.50 -6.07
N VAL A 111 -1.98 17.23 -6.29
CA VAL A 111 -0.88 16.43 -5.75
C VAL A 111 0.10 16.05 -6.87
N MET A 112 -0.36 15.37 -7.90
CA MET A 112 0.44 14.92 -9.05
C MET A 112 1.78 14.29 -8.61
N GLU A 113 2.88 14.62 -9.30
CA GLU A 113 4.22 14.08 -9.02
C GLU A 113 4.77 14.47 -7.64
N ASP A 114 4.23 15.52 -7.01
CA ASP A 114 4.61 15.95 -5.66
C ASP A 114 4.31 14.87 -4.60
N VAL A 115 3.49 13.85 -4.92
CA VAL A 115 3.21 12.72 -4.02
C VAL A 115 4.46 11.92 -3.67
N TYR A 116 5.44 11.88 -4.57
CA TYR A 116 6.70 11.14 -4.38
C TYR A 116 7.72 11.90 -3.54
N GLU A 117 7.50 13.23 -3.33
CA GLU A 117 8.44 14.08 -2.62
C GLU A 117 8.04 14.35 -1.15
N PRO A 118 9.03 14.44 -0.25
CA PRO A 118 10.44 14.12 -0.44
C PRO A 118 10.65 12.62 -0.68
N ASP A 119 11.52 12.27 -1.63
CA ASP A 119 11.80 10.88 -2.00
C ASP A 119 12.90 10.24 -1.10
N TRP A 120 13.31 9.01 -1.42
CA TRP A 120 14.30 8.26 -0.65
C TRP A 120 15.74 8.80 -0.80
N SER A 121 15.99 9.83 -1.61
CA SER A 121 17.28 10.53 -1.65
C SER A 121 17.47 11.50 -0.48
N THR A 122 16.41 11.80 0.29
CA THR A 122 16.35 12.87 1.29
C THR A 122 16.41 12.36 2.73
N GLU A 123 16.97 13.18 3.64
CA GLU A 123 16.94 12.91 5.07
C GLU A 123 15.53 13.02 5.66
N GLU A 124 14.68 13.85 5.08
CA GLU A 124 13.30 14.04 5.49
C GLU A 124 12.50 12.74 5.36
N ARG A 125 12.65 12.02 4.24
CA ARG A 125 11.98 10.71 4.03
C ARG A 125 12.45 9.68 5.06
N ILE A 126 13.76 9.65 5.33
CA ILE A 126 14.35 8.74 6.31
C ILE A 126 13.79 9.03 7.72
N ALA A 127 13.89 10.29 8.15
CA ALA A 127 13.44 10.71 9.48
C ALA A 127 11.94 10.45 9.70
N TYR A 128 11.13 10.73 8.69
CA TYR A 128 9.70 10.45 8.68
C TYR A 128 9.42 8.94 8.82
N THR A 129 10.06 8.10 8.01
CA THR A 129 9.85 6.64 8.05
C THR A 129 10.29 6.05 9.39
N ILE A 130 11.39 6.54 9.96
CA ILE A 130 11.83 6.17 11.31
C ILE A 130 10.79 6.58 12.36
N GLY A 131 10.24 7.79 12.25
CA GLY A 131 9.19 8.26 13.16
C GLY A 131 7.93 7.38 13.11
N VAL A 132 7.52 6.97 11.91
CA VAL A 132 6.41 6.00 11.75
C VAL A 132 6.74 4.66 12.40
N ALA A 133 7.97 4.16 12.24
CA ALA A 133 8.39 2.89 12.85
C ALA A 133 8.33 2.93 14.38
N GLU A 134 8.77 4.02 15.00
CA GLU A 134 8.72 4.20 16.45
C GLU A 134 7.27 4.24 16.96
N LEU A 135 6.37 4.96 16.26
CA LEU A 135 4.94 4.98 16.60
C LEU A 135 4.29 3.60 16.46
N LEU A 136 4.61 2.87 15.38
CA LEU A 136 4.10 1.51 15.19
C LEU A 136 4.57 0.54 16.28
N ALA A 137 5.83 0.62 16.69
CA ALA A 137 6.36 -0.20 17.77
C ALA A 137 5.62 0.04 19.11
N GLU A 138 5.06 1.23 19.30
CA GLU A 138 4.29 1.61 20.46
C GLU A 138 2.79 1.28 20.38
N LEU A 139 2.19 1.43 19.20
CA LEU A 139 0.73 1.41 19.01
C LEU A 139 0.20 0.02 18.62
N THR A 140 1.04 -0.83 18.04
CA THR A 140 0.60 -2.13 17.51
C THR A 140 0.60 -3.22 18.59
N PRO A 141 -0.36 -4.15 18.61
CA PRO A 141 -0.33 -5.29 19.51
C PRO A 141 0.95 -6.12 19.42
N GLU A 142 1.40 -6.72 20.53
CA GLU A 142 2.65 -7.51 20.57
C GLU A 142 2.65 -8.74 19.65
N SER A 143 1.47 -9.22 19.29
CA SER A 143 1.31 -10.40 18.42
C SER A 143 1.45 -10.06 16.93
N ILE A 144 1.59 -8.80 16.56
CA ILE A 144 1.61 -8.34 15.17
C ILE A 144 2.95 -7.66 14.87
N ASP A 145 3.60 -8.08 13.80
CA ASP A 145 4.76 -7.41 13.20
C ASP A 145 4.26 -6.40 12.16
N PRO A 146 4.06 -5.11 12.50
CA PRO A 146 3.44 -4.16 11.57
C PRO A 146 4.31 -3.82 10.38
N SER A 147 3.67 -3.38 9.29
CA SER A 147 4.36 -2.90 8.08
C SER A 147 4.16 -1.40 7.85
N ILE A 148 5.18 -0.79 7.26
CA ILE A 148 5.15 0.58 6.73
C ILE A 148 5.12 0.47 5.21
N GLN A 149 4.06 0.92 4.57
CA GLN A 149 4.02 1.16 3.12
C GLN A 149 4.73 2.46 2.80
N SER A 150 5.59 2.46 1.80
CA SER A 150 6.36 3.64 1.40
C SER A 150 6.53 3.72 -0.10
N ALA A 151 6.78 4.95 -0.59
CA ALA A 151 7.03 5.24 -1.99
C ALA A 151 8.12 4.34 -2.60
N PRO A 152 8.06 4.04 -3.91
CA PRO A 152 8.96 3.11 -4.60
C PRO A 152 10.29 3.77 -4.98
N LEU A 153 11.00 4.27 -3.99
CA LEU A 153 12.28 4.98 -4.03
C LEU A 153 12.17 6.41 -4.54
N ALA A 154 11.85 6.62 -5.82
CA ALA A 154 11.74 7.94 -6.42
C ALA A 154 10.85 7.89 -7.68
N PHE A 155 10.37 9.04 -8.10
CA PHE A 155 9.80 9.22 -9.45
C PHE A 155 10.90 8.95 -10.50
N ALA A 156 10.62 8.12 -11.51
CA ALA A 156 11.64 7.64 -12.45
C ALA A 156 12.41 8.78 -13.14
N ALA A 157 11.71 9.87 -13.46
CA ALA A 157 12.34 11.02 -14.12
C ALA A 157 13.39 11.75 -13.25
N ASN A 158 13.40 11.53 -11.93
CA ASN A 158 14.35 12.13 -11.01
C ASN A 158 15.62 11.26 -10.79
N VAL A 159 15.64 10.04 -11.34
CA VAL A 159 16.79 9.12 -11.21
C VAL A 159 17.67 9.19 -12.46
N HIS A 160 18.84 9.82 -12.35
CA HIS A 160 19.69 10.13 -13.50
C HIS A 160 20.89 9.20 -13.67
N GLY A 161 21.10 8.26 -12.73
CA GLY A 161 22.19 7.30 -12.87
C GLY A 161 22.59 6.57 -11.59
N GLU A 162 23.74 5.90 -11.65
CA GLU A 162 24.22 4.99 -10.61
C GLU A 162 24.40 5.67 -9.24
N ALA A 163 24.79 6.94 -9.21
CA ALA A 163 24.97 7.68 -7.95
C ALA A 163 23.65 7.88 -7.22
N ASP A 164 22.57 8.16 -7.94
CA ASP A 164 21.23 8.33 -7.35
C ASP A 164 20.72 6.98 -6.83
N ILE A 165 20.87 5.93 -7.62
CA ILE A 165 20.47 4.57 -7.23
C ILE A 165 21.23 4.11 -5.97
N ALA A 166 22.53 4.38 -5.89
CA ALA A 166 23.34 4.06 -4.72
C ALA A 166 22.88 4.84 -3.49
N LEU A 167 22.53 6.13 -3.63
CA LEU A 167 22.02 6.96 -2.54
C LEU A 167 20.66 6.44 -2.04
N LEU A 168 19.69 6.20 -2.94
CA LEU A 168 18.38 5.64 -2.63
C LEU A 168 18.52 4.30 -1.89
N THR A 169 19.43 3.42 -2.37
CA THR A 169 19.71 2.12 -1.76
C THR A 169 20.30 2.27 -0.35
N THR A 170 21.31 3.11 -0.19
CA THR A 170 21.95 3.36 1.11
C THR A 170 20.95 3.90 2.13
N ASN A 171 20.09 4.84 1.72
CA ASN A 171 19.10 5.43 2.59
C ASN A 171 18.01 4.42 3.00
N THR A 172 17.58 3.55 2.09
CA THR A 172 16.70 2.42 2.42
C THR A 172 17.35 1.49 3.45
N LEU A 173 18.61 1.12 3.25
CA LEU A 173 19.34 0.26 4.18
C LEU A 173 19.61 0.92 5.54
N ARG A 174 19.73 2.26 5.61
CA ARG A 174 19.79 3.02 6.89
C ARG A 174 18.51 2.82 7.69
N VAL A 175 17.35 2.89 7.05
CA VAL A 175 16.07 2.62 7.74
C VAL A 175 16.00 1.15 8.16
N VAL A 176 16.40 0.20 7.33
CA VAL A 176 16.46 -1.24 7.70
C VAL A 176 17.35 -1.47 8.93
N ALA A 177 18.53 -0.82 9.00
CA ALA A 177 19.42 -0.90 10.16
C ALA A 177 18.75 -0.31 11.42
N HIS A 178 17.98 0.78 11.28
CA HIS A 178 17.21 1.34 12.38
C HIS A 178 16.09 0.38 12.85
N LEU A 179 15.35 -0.25 11.93
CA LEU A 179 14.31 -1.23 12.27
C LEU A 179 14.88 -2.44 13.04
N TYR A 180 16.03 -2.92 12.62
CA TYR A 180 16.76 -3.95 13.37
C TYR A 180 17.11 -3.48 14.78
N ALA A 181 17.72 -2.30 14.91
CA ALA A 181 18.06 -1.73 16.22
C ALA A 181 16.83 -1.46 17.11
N LEU A 182 15.70 -1.08 16.50
CA LEU A 182 14.41 -0.89 17.18
C LEU A 182 13.92 -2.21 17.78
N GLU A 183 13.95 -3.32 17.03
CA GLU A 183 13.57 -4.63 17.56
C GLU A 183 14.50 -5.09 18.67
N GLN A 184 15.84 -4.89 18.54
CA GLN A 184 16.79 -5.23 19.62
C GLN A 184 16.52 -4.46 20.92
N ARG A 185 16.08 -3.22 20.81
CA ARG A 185 15.80 -2.35 21.97
C ARG A 185 14.42 -2.62 22.59
N THR A 186 13.41 -2.92 21.79
CA THR A 186 12.01 -2.93 22.22
C THR A 186 11.36 -4.30 22.17
N GLY A 187 11.97 -5.26 21.49
CA GLY A 187 11.34 -6.55 21.15
C GLY A 187 10.24 -6.44 20.08
N ARG A 188 10.08 -5.25 19.45
CA ARG A 188 9.02 -4.95 18.48
C ARG A 188 9.59 -4.91 17.09
N ARG A 189 9.17 -5.84 16.22
CA ARG A 189 9.55 -5.85 14.81
C ARG A 189 8.61 -4.98 13.99
N VAL A 190 9.17 -4.05 13.23
CA VAL A 190 8.46 -3.26 12.22
C VAL A 190 9.09 -3.56 10.86
N LYS A 191 8.27 -3.71 9.83
CA LYS A 191 8.68 -4.08 8.46
C LYS A 191 8.54 -2.87 7.53
N LEU A 192 9.48 -2.67 6.62
CA LEU A 192 9.40 -1.66 5.55
C LEU A 192 9.00 -2.34 4.24
N ALA A 193 7.97 -1.83 3.59
CA ALA A 193 7.47 -2.29 2.31
C ALA A 193 7.52 -1.17 1.28
N LEU A 194 8.36 -1.29 0.26
CA LEU A 194 8.38 -0.41 -0.90
C LEU A 194 7.22 -0.79 -1.84
N GLU A 195 6.56 0.19 -2.44
CA GLU A 195 5.37 -0.03 -3.28
C GLU A 195 5.67 0.29 -4.74
N PRO A 196 5.99 -0.69 -5.59
CA PRO A 196 6.18 -0.46 -7.02
C PRO A 196 4.94 0.17 -7.66
N GLU A 197 5.14 1.25 -8.42
CA GLU A 197 4.07 2.05 -9.00
C GLU A 197 4.44 2.54 -10.41
N PRO A 198 3.47 2.65 -11.35
CA PRO A 198 3.71 3.23 -12.67
C PRO A 198 4.40 4.59 -12.63
N ALA A 199 5.35 4.79 -13.54
CA ALA A 199 6.20 5.99 -13.66
C ALA A 199 7.25 6.20 -12.55
N CYS A 200 7.43 5.25 -11.64
CA CYS A 200 8.46 5.29 -10.60
C CYS A 200 9.70 4.46 -10.98
N TYR A 201 10.77 4.60 -10.22
CA TYR A 201 12.01 3.84 -10.42
C TYR A 201 11.79 2.33 -10.24
N LEU A 202 10.95 1.93 -9.29
CA LEU A 202 10.41 0.58 -9.21
C LEU A 202 8.98 0.64 -9.73
N GLU A 203 8.74 0.12 -10.93
CA GLU A 203 7.43 0.10 -11.55
C GLU A 203 6.93 -1.33 -11.74
N THR A 204 7.72 -2.16 -12.43
CA THR A 204 7.33 -3.53 -12.77
C THR A 204 7.89 -4.55 -11.78
N THR A 205 7.29 -5.75 -11.78
CA THR A 205 7.84 -6.87 -11.01
C THR A 205 9.27 -7.21 -11.43
N ASP A 206 9.60 -7.14 -12.72
CA ASP A 206 10.96 -7.43 -13.21
C ASP A 206 11.99 -6.40 -12.72
N GLU A 207 11.66 -5.11 -12.74
CA GLU A 207 12.50 -4.04 -12.19
C GLU A 207 12.69 -4.22 -10.68
N THR A 208 11.61 -4.55 -9.96
CA THR A 208 11.64 -4.83 -8.52
C THR A 208 12.56 -6.01 -8.20
N VAL A 209 12.40 -7.12 -8.90
CA VAL A 209 13.26 -8.30 -8.71
C VAL A 209 14.73 -7.97 -9.01
N THR A 210 14.99 -7.26 -10.11
CA THR A 210 16.35 -6.83 -10.49
C THR A 210 16.97 -5.95 -9.41
N TYR A 211 16.24 -4.94 -8.93
CA TYR A 211 16.71 -4.05 -7.87
C TYR A 211 17.04 -4.81 -6.58
N PHE A 212 16.15 -5.69 -6.13
CA PHE A 212 16.40 -6.48 -4.93
C PHE A 212 17.60 -7.40 -5.09
N GLN A 213 17.74 -8.08 -6.23
CA GLN A 213 18.85 -8.99 -6.47
C GLN A 213 20.19 -8.26 -6.62
N GLU A 214 20.23 -7.18 -7.40
CA GLU A 214 21.48 -6.50 -7.75
C GLU A 214 21.91 -5.45 -6.70
N ARG A 215 20.99 -4.91 -5.91
CA ARG A 215 21.29 -3.86 -4.93
C ARG A 215 21.12 -4.35 -3.50
N ILE A 216 19.95 -4.84 -3.14
CA ILE A 216 19.58 -5.15 -1.75
C ILE A 216 20.18 -6.49 -1.29
N HIS A 217 19.96 -7.56 -2.04
CA HIS A 217 20.43 -8.91 -1.72
C HIS A 217 21.86 -9.19 -2.26
N SER A 218 22.42 -8.25 -3.00
CA SER A 218 23.79 -8.36 -3.48
C SER A 218 24.79 -8.37 -2.32
N ARG A 219 25.98 -8.90 -2.57
CA ARG A 219 27.04 -8.86 -1.56
C ARG A 219 27.33 -7.43 -1.07
N ALA A 220 27.35 -6.45 -1.96
CA ALA A 220 27.58 -5.05 -1.61
C ALA A 220 26.47 -4.47 -0.72
N GLY A 221 25.20 -4.75 -1.05
CA GLY A 221 24.06 -4.32 -0.22
C GLY A 221 24.08 -4.94 1.18
N VAL A 222 24.37 -6.24 1.27
CA VAL A 222 24.49 -6.94 2.55
C VAL A 222 25.69 -6.43 3.37
N GLU A 223 26.85 -6.17 2.74
CA GLU A 223 28.02 -5.57 3.38
C GLU A 223 27.71 -4.15 3.92
N GLU A 224 26.97 -3.35 3.15
CA GLU A 224 26.56 -2.01 3.58
C GLU A 224 25.59 -2.08 4.78
N LEU A 225 24.60 -2.98 4.75
CA LEU A 225 23.72 -3.18 5.90
C LEU A 225 24.50 -3.67 7.13
N ALA A 226 25.43 -4.61 6.97
CA ALA A 226 26.27 -5.08 8.07
C ALA A 226 27.06 -3.93 8.72
N ARG A 227 27.59 -3.04 7.89
CA ARG A 227 28.29 -1.82 8.35
C ARG A 227 27.35 -0.86 9.08
N LEU A 228 26.18 -0.58 8.52
CA LEU A 228 25.19 0.37 9.08
C LEU A 228 24.63 -0.14 10.42
N ALA A 229 24.29 -1.41 10.51
CA ALA A 229 23.73 -2.03 11.70
C ALA A 229 24.82 -2.49 12.72
N SER A 230 26.10 -2.44 12.34
CA SER A 230 27.23 -2.93 13.16
C SER A 230 27.08 -4.40 13.55
N ILE A 231 26.68 -5.26 12.60
CA ILE A 231 26.45 -6.69 12.79
C ILE A 231 27.34 -7.53 11.86
N PRO A 232 27.54 -8.84 12.15
CA PRO A 232 28.25 -9.73 11.24
C PRO A 232 27.56 -9.86 9.88
N LEU A 233 28.32 -10.03 8.81
CA LEU A 233 27.80 -10.21 7.46
C LEU A 233 26.83 -11.40 7.36
N SER A 234 27.11 -12.49 8.09
CA SER A 234 26.25 -13.68 8.14
C SER A 234 24.86 -13.42 8.76
N GLU A 235 24.72 -12.38 9.56
CA GLU A 235 23.46 -11.97 10.15
C GLU A 235 22.72 -10.98 9.23
N ALA A 236 23.45 -10.06 8.59
CA ALA A 236 22.90 -9.00 7.75
C ALA A 236 22.06 -9.53 6.59
N GLU A 237 22.43 -10.68 6.00
CA GLU A 237 21.65 -11.32 4.93
C GLU A 237 20.23 -11.71 5.40
N GLY A 238 20.12 -12.25 6.62
CA GLY A 238 18.82 -12.57 7.22
C GLY A 238 18.04 -11.31 7.64
N VAL A 239 18.73 -10.28 8.11
CA VAL A 239 18.15 -9.01 8.50
C VAL A 239 17.48 -8.32 7.31
N VAL A 240 18.16 -8.21 6.17
CA VAL A 240 17.60 -7.55 4.99
C VAL A 240 16.23 -8.15 4.60
N ARG A 241 16.14 -9.48 4.54
CA ARG A 241 14.90 -10.19 4.16
C ARG A 241 13.80 -10.12 5.21
N ARG A 242 14.18 -9.89 6.46
CA ARG A 242 13.25 -9.83 7.58
C ARG A 242 12.56 -8.48 7.72
N TYR A 243 13.21 -7.40 7.27
CA TYR A 243 12.72 -6.03 7.48
C TYR A 243 12.38 -5.27 6.21
N LEU A 244 12.87 -5.70 5.04
CA LEU A 244 12.60 -5.05 3.77
C LEU A 244 11.89 -6.00 2.81
N GLY A 245 10.76 -5.55 2.30
CA GLY A 245 9.95 -6.23 1.32
C GLY A 245 9.19 -5.22 0.47
N ILE A 246 8.08 -5.66 -0.09
CA ILE A 246 7.24 -4.82 -0.95
C ILE A 246 5.80 -4.78 -0.48
N VAL A 247 5.10 -3.72 -0.89
CA VAL A 247 3.66 -3.72 -1.12
C VAL A 247 3.43 -4.21 -2.54
N PHE A 248 2.60 -5.22 -2.71
CA PHE A 248 2.14 -5.62 -4.03
C PHE A 248 0.76 -5.01 -4.27
N ASP A 249 0.73 -3.87 -4.98
CA ASP A 249 -0.52 -3.23 -5.39
C ASP A 249 -1.02 -3.87 -6.69
N ILE A 250 -2.18 -4.51 -6.63
CA ILE A 250 -2.77 -5.23 -7.76
C ILE A 250 -3.23 -4.25 -8.85
N GLY A 251 -3.69 -3.07 -8.47
CA GLY A 251 -4.07 -2.01 -9.40
C GLY A 251 -2.89 -1.57 -10.26
N HIS A 252 -1.73 -1.29 -9.62
CA HIS A 252 -0.51 -0.88 -10.32
C HIS A 252 -0.05 -1.92 -11.32
N GLN A 253 0.03 -3.19 -10.90
CA GLN A 253 0.51 -4.26 -11.77
C GLN A 253 -0.47 -4.54 -12.92
N THR A 254 -1.79 -4.50 -12.66
CA THR A 254 -2.78 -4.68 -13.72
C THR A 254 -2.78 -3.54 -14.73
N VAL A 255 -2.54 -2.28 -14.30
CA VAL A 255 -2.35 -1.14 -15.20
C VAL A 255 -1.12 -1.34 -16.08
N GLY A 256 -0.04 -1.90 -15.53
CA GLY A 256 1.16 -2.29 -16.26
C GLY A 256 0.99 -3.48 -17.23
N PHE A 257 -0.19 -4.09 -17.30
CA PHE A 257 -0.45 -5.31 -18.06
C PHE A 257 0.31 -6.54 -17.57
N GLU A 258 0.71 -6.57 -16.30
CA GLU A 258 1.34 -7.75 -15.71
C GLU A 258 0.32 -8.85 -15.39
N ASP A 259 0.77 -10.11 -15.49
CA ASP A 259 0.02 -11.27 -15.01
C ASP A 259 0.25 -11.39 -13.49
N ILE A 260 -0.80 -11.21 -12.71
CA ILE A 260 -0.74 -11.15 -11.24
C ILE A 260 -0.17 -12.43 -10.64
N THR A 261 -0.61 -13.59 -11.12
CA THR A 261 -0.14 -14.88 -10.61
C THR A 261 1.33 -15.10 -10.94
N ALA A 262 1.75 -14.79 -12.17
CA ALA A 262 3.15 -14.91 -12.57
C ALA A 262 4.05 -13.92 -11.80
N SER A 263 3.61 -12.69 -11.59
CA SER A 263 4.33 -11.66 -10.83
C SER A 263 4.55 -12.06 -9.38
N LEU A 264 3.49 -12.51 -8.69
CA LEU A 264 3.59 -12.98 -7.30
C LEU A 264 4.51 -14.19 -7.17
N ASN A 265 4.40 -15.17 -8.07
CA ASN A 265 5.30 -16.34 -8.08
C ASN A 265 6.76 -15.91 -8.29
N LYS A 266 7.02 -14.95 -9.20
CA LYS A 266 8.38 -14.44 -9.46
C LYS A 266 8.99 -13.78 -8.21
N LEU A 267 8.21 -13.04 -7.42
CA LEU A 267 8.66 -12.46 -6.16
C LEU A 267 8.98 -13.53 -5.12
N VAL A 268 8.12 -14.55 -4.99
CA VAL A 268 8.34 -15.71 -4.11
C VAL A 268 9.64 -16.43 -4.50
N ASP A 269 9.82 -16.73 -5.80
CA ASP A 269 11.03 -17.42 -6.32
C ASP A 269 12.31 -16.59 -6.10
N ALA A 270 12.19 -15.25 -6.15
CA ALA A 270 13.30 -14.34 -5.86
C ALA A 270 13.58 -14.16 -4.35
N GLY A 271 12.72 -14.72 -3.48
CA GLY A 271 12.80 -14.57 -2.03
C GLY A 271 12.58 -13.13 -1.56
N ILE A 272 11.73 -12.40 -2.25
CA ILE A 272 11.32 -11.03 -1.89
C ILE A 272 10.00 -11.11 -1.13
N PRO A 273 9.96 -10.70 0.16
CA PRO A 273 8.73 -10.77 0.94
C PRO A 273 7.68 -9.76 0.45
N VAL A 274 6.44 -10.20 0.35
CA VAL A 274 5.28 -9.32 0.18
C VAL A 274 4.74 -9.01 1.58
N PHE A 275 5.08 -7.83 2.12
CA PHE A 275 4.67 -7.43 3.46
C PHE A 275 3.28 -6.81 3.51
N LYS A 276 2.75 -6.42 2.36
CA LYS A 276 1.36 -6.01 2.21
C LYS A 276 0.86 -6.36 0.80
N LEU A 277 -0.30 -7.00 0.74
CA LEU A 277 -1.06 -7.21 -0.47
C LEU A 277 -2.15 -6.13 -0.54
N GLN A 278 -2.07 -5.25 -1.55
CA GLN A 278 -2.97 -4.12 -1.69
C GLN A 278 -4.03 -4.41 -2.74
N GLU A 279 -5.27 -4.55 -2.26
CA GLU A 279 -6.43 -4.88 -3.06
C GLU A 279 -6.95 -3.60 -3.73
N ALA A 280 -6.53 -3.37 -4.96
CA ALA A 280 -6.93 -2.24 -5.76
C ALA A 280 -7.35 -2.69 -7.17
N ALA A 281 -8.38 -2.05 -7.72
CA ALA A 281 -8.83 -2.26 -9.08
C ALA A 281 -8.81 -0.94 -9.85
N ALA A 282 -8.48 -1.01 -11.12
CA ALA A 282 -8.35 0.12 -12.02
C ALA A 282 -9.39 0.09 -13.14
N LEU A 283 -9.60 1.23 -13.79
CA LEU A 283 -10.47 1.36 -14.94
C LEU A 283 -9.85 0.66 -16.16
N TRP A 284 -10.66 -0.11 -16.89
CA TRP A 284 -10.25 -0.92 -18.05
C TRP A 284 -11.21 -0.79 -19.22
N VAL A 285 -10.65 -0.53 -20.41
CA VAL A 285 -11.34 -0.53 -21.69
C VAL A 285 -10.70 -1.58 -22.59
N GLU A 286 -11.38 -2.71 -22.79
CA GLU A 286 -10.86 -3.85 -23.54
C GLU A 286 -10.61 -3.50 -25.02
N GLN A 287 -11.46 -2.68 -25.60
CA GLN A 287 -11.31 -2.16 -26.96
C GLN A 287 -11.75 -0.70 -27.00
N LEU A 288 -10.77 0.19 -27.09
CA LEU A 288 -10.99 1.63 -27.15
C LEU A 288 -11.65 2.01 -28.49
N ALA A 289 -12.62 2.92 -28.42
CA ALA A 289 -13.34 3.44 -29.58
C ALA A 289 -13.57 4.96 -29.42
N GLU A 290 -13.62 5.70 -30.54
CA GLU A 290 -13.72 7.17 -30.53
C GLU A 290 -14.98 7.66 -29.78
N GLU A 291 -16.10 6.95 -29.88
CA GLU A 291 -17.34 7.27 -29.18
C GLU A 291 -17.26 7.17 -27.65
N MET A 292 -16.24 6.48 -27.12
CA MET A 292 -15.98 6.34 -25.68
C MET A 292 -15.18 7.52 -25.12
N LEU A 293 -14.44 8.26 -25.95
CA LEU A 293 -13.53 9.30 -25.51
C LEU A 293 -14.21 10.39 -24.65
N PRO A 294 -15.40 10.93 -24.98
CA PRO A 294 -16.04 11.94 -24.14
C PRO A 294 -16.36 11.42 -22.73
N GLN A 295 -16.71 10.14 -22.60
CA GLN A 295 -17.01 9.51 -21.31
C GLN A 295 -15.75 9.19 -20.53
N LEU A 296 -14.65 8.77 -21.19
CA LEU A 296 -13.36 8.53 -20.56
C LEU A 296 -12.71 9.83 -20.06
N ARG A 297 -12.86 10.92 -20.78
CA ARG A 297 -12.35 12.24 -20.37
C ARG A 297 -12.96 12.75 -19.05
N VAL A 298 -14.09 12.20 -18.60
CA VAL A 298 -14.67 12.49 -17.27
C VAL A 298 -13.78 11.96 -16.15
N PHE A 299 -13.00 10.90 -16.41
CA PHE A 299 -12.04 10.32 -15.47
C PHE A 299 -10.65 10.96 -15.56
N THR A 300 -10.48 11.99 -16.39
CA THR A 300 -9.23 12.76 -16.43
C THR A 300 -9.12 13.57 -15.14
N ASP A 301 -8.31 13.09 -14.22
CA ASP A 301 -8.10 13.73 -12.94
C ASP A 301 -7.14 14.91 -13.05
N THR A 302 -7.38 15.95 -12.26
CA THR A 302 -6.50 17.11 -12.13
C THR A 302 -5.83 17.18 -10.74
N ILE A 303 -6.15 16.24 -9.86
CA ILE A 303 -5.67 16.17 -8.48
C ILE A 303 -4.57 15.13 -8.37
N TYR A 304 -4.83 13.91 -8.87
CA TYR A 304 -3.91 12.78 -8.81
C TYR A 304 -3.33 12.46 -10.18
N LEU A 305 -2.24 11.72 -10.20
CA LEU A 305 -1.75 11.09 -11.42
C LEU A 305 -2.75 10.01 -11.87
N SER A 306 -2.98 9.94 -13.16
CA SER A 306 -3.82 8.91 -13.79
C SER A 306 -2.99 8.12 -14.81
N GLN A 307 -1.87 7.53 -14.32
CA GLN A 307 -0.95 6.76 -15.17
C GLN A 307 -1.75 5.77 -16.02
N SER A 308 -1.55 5.83 -17.31
CA SER A 308 -2.35 5.09 -18.27
C SER A 308 -1.48 4.32 -19.24
N THR A 309 -1.96 3.16 -19.62
CA THR A 309 -1.23 2.25 -20.49
C THR A 309 -2.11 1.83 -21.65
N LEU A 310 -1.61 2.01 -22.87
CA LEU A 310 -2.22 1.53 -24.09
C LEU A 310 -1.52 0.26 -24.58
N ARG A 311 -2.29 -0.77 -24.91
CA ARG A 311 -1.78 -1.98 -25.55
C ARG A 311 -2.33 -2.11 -26.96
N THR A 312 -1.45 -1.94 -27.94
CA THR A 312 -1.76 -1.99 -29.36
C THR A 312 -0.91 -3.05 -30.04
N GLU A 313 -1.51 -4.04 -30.70
CA GLU A 313 -0.80 -5.14 -31.37
C GLU A 313 0.24 -5.84 -30.45
N GLY A 314 -0.09 -5.98 -29.17
CA GLY A 314 0.78 -6.57 -28.15
C GLY A 314 1.89 -5.64 -27.61
N ARG A 315 2.06 -4.45 -28.18
CA ARG A 315 3.00 -3.44 -27.67
C ARG A 315 2.31 -2.58 -26.62
N VAL A 316 3.00 -2.40 -25.48
CA VAL A 316 2.54 -1.56 -24.36
C VAL A 316 3.22 -0.19 -24.44
N THR A 317 2.43 0.88 -24.37
CA THR A 317 2.91 2.28 -24.31
C THR A 317 2.32 2.95 -23.08
N LYS A 318 3.18 3.57 -22.26
CA LYS A 318 2.84 4.18 -20.97
C LYS A 318 2.69 5.70 -21.12
N TYR A 319 1.73 6.26 -20.40
CA TYR A 319 1.46 7.70 -20.34
C TYR A 319 1.30 8.12 -18.88
N LEU A 320 1.78 9.32 -18.54
CA LEU A 320 1.66 9.81 -17.18
C LEU A 320 0.21 10.22 -16.82
N HIS A 321 -0.55 10.63 -17.83
CA HIS A 321 -1.94 11.06 -17.65
C HIS A 321 -2.87 10.37 -18.64
N LEU A 322 -4.10 10.09 -18.21
CA LEU A 322 -5.16 9.53 -19.06
C LEU A 322 -5.42 10.44 -20.28
N GLY A 323 -5.42 11.76 -20.09
CA GLY A 323 -5.63 12.71 -21.18
C GLY A 323 -4.65 12.50 -22.34
N ASP A 324 -3.36 12.34 -22.02
CA ASP A 324 -2.30 12.13 -23.02
C ASP A 324 -2.48 10.79 -23.76
N ALA A 325 -2.91 9.75 -23.06
CA ALA A 325 -3.20 8.45 -23.65
C ALA A 325 -4.39 8.52 -24.63
N LEU A 326 -5.46 9.26 -24.27
CA LEU A 326 -6.63 9.47 -25.12
C LEU A 326 -6.28 10.32 -26.34
N ASP A 327 -5.48 11.38 -26.21
CA ASP A 327 -5.03 12.22 -27.32
C ASP A 327 -4.14 11.44 -28.29
N ALA A 328 -3.28 10.56 -27.78
CA ALA A 328 -2.47 9.67 -28.60
C ALA A 328 -3.32 8.69 -29.41
N TYR A 329 -4.36 8.09 -28.79
CA TYR A 329 -5.30 7.23 -29.50
C TYR A 329 -6.10 8.00 -30.56
N GLU A 330 -6.66 9.18 -30.20
CA GLU A 330 -7.45 10.00 -31.12
C GLU A 330 -6.64 10.43 -32.35
N SER A 331 -5.31 10.64 -32.18
CA SER A 331 -4.40 10.98 -33.27
C SER A 331 -4.12 9.82 -34.24
N ASN A 332 -4.28 8.58 -33.78
CA ASN A 332 -4.07 7.36 -34.57
C ASN A 332 -4.95 6.22 -34.06
N PRO A 333 -6.26 6.23 -34.37
CA PRO A 333 -7.20 5.24 -33.85
C PRO A 333 -6.98 3.86 -34.52
N VAL A 334 -6.44 2.94 -33.75
CA VAL A 334 -6.25 1.53 -34.12
C VAL A 334 -6.77 0.64 -32.97
N PRO A 335 -7.03 -0.64 -33.20
CA PRO A 335 -7.47 -1.54 -32.12
C PRO A 335 -6.53 -1.48 -30.92
N THR A 336 -7.00 -0.95 -29.81
CA THR A 336 -6.19 -0.64 -28.62
C THR A 336 -6.97 -0.95 -27.36
N GLU A 337 -6.32 -1.60 -26.40
CA GLU A 337 -6.78 -1.76 -25.01
C GLU A 337 -6.19 -0.64 -24.15
N LEU A 338 -7.00 -0.08 -23.25
CA LEU A 338 -6.59 0.97 -22.29
C LEU A 338 -6.79 0.45 -20.87
N ARG A 339 -5.79 0.64 -20.03
CA ARG A 339 -5.90 0.58 -18.56
C ARG A 339 -5.37 1.86 -17.95
N THR A 340 -6.05 2.38 -16.94
CA THR A 340 -5.65 3.63 -16.29
C THR A 340 -5.74 3.50 -14.78
N HIS A 341 -4.75 4.06 -14.09
CA HIS A 341 -4.65 4.14 -12.64
C HIS A 341 -5.68 5.15 -12.11
N PHE A 342 -6.94 4.76 -12.21
CA PHE A 342 -8.08 5.39 -11.55
C PHE A 342 -8.74 4.29 -10.72
N HIS A 343 -8.59 4.39 -9.39
CA HIS A 343 -9.12 3.36 -8.50
C HIS A 343 -10.63 3.29 -8.59
N VAL A 344 -11.14 2.10 -8.73
CA VAL A 344 -12.58 1.80 -8.74
C VAL A 344 -12.88 0.77 -7.66
N PRO A 345 -14.09 0.78 -7.06
CA PRO A 345 -14.41 -0.18 -6.02
C PRO A 345 -14.17 -1.62 -6.46
N VAL A 346 -13.41 -2.39 -5.66
CA VAL A 346 -12.90 -3.73 -6.01
C VAL A 346 -14.01 -4.77 -6.26
N PHE A 347 -15.22 -4.53 -5.76
CA PHE A 347 -16.38 -5.39 -6.02
C PHE A 347 -17.04 -5.17 -7.38
N LEU A 348 -16.72 -4.07 -8.08
CA LEU A 348 -17.30 -3.77 -9.40
C LEU A 348 -16.50 -4.46 -10.51
N SER A 349 -17.19 -5.22 -11.36
CA SER A 349 -16.61 -5.72 -12.62
C SER A 349 -16.73 -4.73 -13.77
N GLU A 350 -17.67 -3.78 -13.62
CA GLU A 350 -17.97 -2.76 -14.62
C GLU A 350 -18.29 -1.43 -13.91
N ILE A 351 -17.97 -0.32 -14.55
CA ILE A 351 -18.34 1.02 -14.12
C ILE A 351 -18.80 1.83 -15.33
N GLY A 352 -20.11 2.16 -15.36
CA GLY A 352 -20.73 2.69 -16.57
C GLY A 352 -20.56 1.71 -17.75
N PRO A 353 -20.06 2.16 -18.92
CA PRO A 353 -19.83 1.31 -20.09
C PRO A 353 -18.45 0.62 -20.05
N PHE A 354 -17.64 0.83 -19.03
CA PHE A 354 -16.26 0.35 -18.93
C PHE A 354 -16.14 -0.84 -17.99
N ARG A 355 -15.11 -1.64 -18.21
CA ARG A 355 -14.70 -2.72 -17.30
C ARG A 355 -13.77 -2.22 -16.22
N THR A 356 -13.47 -3.11 -15.28
CA THR A 356 -12.47 -2.87 -14.22
C THR A 356 -11.46 -4.02 -14.22
N THR A 357 -10.29 -3.76 -13.60
CA THR A 357 -9.28 -4.81 -13.44
C THR A 357 -9.53 -5.69 -12.21
N ARG A 358 -10.79 -5.83 -11.74
CA ARG A 358 -11.18 -6.69 -10.62
C ARG A 358 -10.67 -8.12 -10.74
N PHE A 359 -10.55 -8.64 -11.97
CA PHE A 359 -9.99 -9.97 -12.22
C PHE A 359 -8.61 -10.16 -11.57
N GLY A 360 -7.78 -9.11 -11.52
CA GLY A 360 -6.47 -9.15 -10.86
C GLY A 360 -6.59 -9.38 -9.35
N VAL A 361 -7.56 -8.72 -8.70
CA VAL A 361 -7.88 -8.94 -7.28
C VAL A 361 -8.32 -10.37 -7.04
N GLU A 362 -9.22 -10.90 -7.89
CA GLU A 362 -9.68 -12.29 -7.79
C GLU A 362 -8.53 -13.31 -7.97
N ASP A 363 -7.59 -13.05 -8.89
CA ASP A 363 -6.42 -13.90 -9.12
C ASP A 363 -5.44 -13.87 -7.92
N ALA A 364 -5.16 -12.68 -7.37
CA ALA A 364 -4.31 -12.51 -6.21
C ALA A 364 -4.87 -13.20 -4.97
N LEU A 365 -6.16 -13.00 -4.68
CA LEU A 365 -6.83 -13.62 -3.53
C LEU A 365 -6.92 -15.14 -3.67
N ARG A 366 -7.14 -15.65 -4.88
CA ARG A 366 -7.11 -17.10 -5.14
C ARG A 366 -5.73 -17.70 -4.84
N LEU A 367 -4.66 -17.03 -5.26
CA LEU A 367 -3.29 -17.46 -4.98
C LEU A 367 -2.99 -17.34 -3.50
N HIS A 368 -3.32 -16.22 -2.87
CA HIS A 368 -3.12 -15.98 -1.43
C HIS A 368 -3.81 -17.04 -0.56
N ARG A 369 -5.02 -17.44 -0.92
CA ARG A 369 -5.75 -18.53 -0.23
C ARG A 369 -5.04 -19.88 -0.33
N ALA A 370 -4.43 -20.16 -1.48
CA ALA A 370 -3.68 -21.39 -1.69
C ALA A 370 -2.28 -21.38 -1.05
N LEU A 371 -1.65 -20.22 -1.04
CA LEU A 371 -0.32 -19.97 -0.50
C LEU A 371 -0.33 -18.58 0.17
N PRO A 372 -0.49 -18.50 1.50
CA PRO A 372 -0.50 -17.21 2.18
C PRO A 372 0.75 -16.39 1.86
N LEU A 373 0.57 -15.28 1.16
CA LEU A 373 1.65 -14.44 0.62
C LEU A 373 2.02 -13.31 1.57
N SER A 374 1.05 -12.83 2.35
CA SER A 374 1.20 -11.68 3.24
C SER A 374 0.30 -11.83 4.47
N ASP A 375 0.78 -11.36 5.61
CA ASP A 375 -0.06 -11.23 6.82
C ASP A 375 -0.95 -9.98 6.77
N HIS A 376 -0.72 -9.06 5.80
CA HIS A 376 -1.43 -7.79 5.71
C HIS A 376 -2.11 -7.63 4.34
N LEU A 377 -3.44 -7.53 4.36
CA LEU A 377 -4.28 -7.22 3.22
C LEU A 377 -4.93 -5.86 3.46
N GLU A 378 -4.89 -5.00 2.44
CA GLU A 378 -5.47 -3.66 2.51
C GLU A 378 -6.23 -3.34 1.24
N ILE A 379 -7.48 -2.90 1.38
CA ILE A 379 -8.25 -2.35 0.27
C ILE A 379 -7.91 -0.87 0.11
N GLU A 380 -7.52 -0.45 -1.09
CA GLU A 380 -7.23 0.95 -1.36
C GLU A 380 -8.05 1.49 -2.54
N THR A 381 -9.07 2.28 -2.23
CA THR A 381 -9.91 2.99 -3.21
C THR A 381 -10.01 4.45 -2.79
N TYR A 382 -8.93 5.22 -2.97
CA TYR A 382 -8.84 6.62 -2.51
C TYR A 382 -9.54 7.63 -3.42
N THR A 383 -9.99 7.23 -4.61
CA THR A 383 -10.59 8.12 -5.62
C THR A 383 -12.05 8.46 -5.38
N TRP A 384 -12.63 8.09 -4.23
CA TRP A 384 -14.03 8.38 -3.90
C TRP A 384 -14.40 9.85 -4.15
N ASP A 385 -13.53 10.79 -3.79
CA ASP A 385 -13.80 12.22 -3.92
C ASP A 385 -13.96 12.67 -5.36
N VAL A 386 -13.17 12.09 -6.26
CA VAL A 386 -13.10 12.41 -7.69
C VAL A 386 -13.95 11.48 -8.56
N LEU A 387 -14.60 10.47 -7.97
CA LEU A 387 -15.55 9.61 -8.68
C LEU A 387 -16.73 10.45 -9.19
N PRO A 388 -17.14 10.32 -10.48
CA PRO A 388 -18.31 11.00 -11.02
C PRO A 388 -19.56 10.82 -10.14
N ALA A 389 -20.30 11.91 -9.92
CA ALA A 389 -21.42 11.94 -8.96
C ALA A 389 -22.52 10.91 -9.28
N GLU A 390 -22.76 10.65 -10.55
CA GLU A 390 -23.72 9.66 -11.05
C GLU A 390 -23.32 8.21 -10.74
N LEU A 391 -22.05 7.98 -10.43
CA LEU A 391 -21.52 6.67 -10.04
C LEU A 391 -21.46 6.48 -8.51
N LYS A 392 -21.69 7.54 -7.73
CA LYS A 392 -21.77 7.49 -6.26
C LYS A 392 -23.17 7.05 -5.82
N THR A 393 -23.40 5.75 -5.65
CA THR A 393 -24.72 5.16 -5.33
C THR A 393 -24.94 4.93 -3.82
N GLY A 394 -24.19 5.57 -2.93
CA GLY A 394 -24.29 5.43 -1.48
C GLY A 394 -23.31 6.35 -0.78
N ASP A 395 -23.20 6.21 0.54
CA ASP A 395 -22.14 6.91 1.28
C ASP A 395 -20.81 6.10 1.23
N ILE A 396 -19.71 6.72 1.62
CA ILE A 396 -18.39 6.11 1.60
C ILE A 396 -18.30 4.85 2.47
N VAL A 397 -19.04 4.81 3.58
CA VAL A 397 -19.07 3.64 4.48
C VAL A 397 -19.74 2.45 3.78
N ASP A 398 -20.79 2.69 2.98
CA ASP A 398 -21.44 1.62 2.19
C ASP A 398 -20.47 0.98 1.20
N TYR A 399 -19.63 1.80 0.55
CA TYR A 399 -18.63 1.30 -0.40
C TYR A 399 -17.54 0.50 0.30
N VAL A 400 -16.95 1.05 1.35
CA VAL A 400 -15.90 0.37 2.14
C VAL A 400 -16.40 -0.97 2.69
N VAL A 401 -17.62 -1.01 3.22
CA VAL A 401 -18.21 -2.26 3.71
C VAL A 401 -18.36 -3.29 2.59
N ARG A 402 -18.88 -2.90 1.43
CA ARG A 402 -19.03 -3.80 0.28
C ARG A 402 -17.69 -4.32 -0.24
N GLU A 403 -16.66 -3.49 -0.23
CA GLU A 403 -15.31 -3.90 -0.61
C GLU A 403 -14.74 -4.93 0.36
N LEU A 404 -14.85 -4.69 1.67
CA LEU A 404 -14.43 -5.63 2.70
C LEU A 404 -15.20 -6.96 2.62
N GLU A 405 -16.51 -6.90 2.41
CA GLU A 405 -17.34 -8.11 2.25
C GLU A 405 -16.96 -8.90 0.98
N PHE A 406 -16.67 -8.20 -0.12
CA PHE A 406 -16.22 -8.83 -1.37
C PHE A 406 -14.90 -9.58 -1.17
N VAL A 407 -13.87 -8.93 -0.62
CA VAL A 407 -12.56 -9.56 -0.39
C VAL A 407 -12.69 -10.74 0.57
N ARG A 408 -13.45 -10.60 1.67
CA ARG A 408 -13.70 -11.71 2.61
C ARG A 408 -14.38 -12.90 1.95
N ALA A 409 -15.38 -12.67 1.10
CA ALA A 409 -16.07 -13.73 0.37
C ALA A 409 -15.10 -14.50 -0.55
N GLN A 410 -14.22 -13.80 -1.28
CA GLN A 410 -13.21 -14.44 -2.14
C GLN A 410 -12.20 -15.30 -1.36
N LEU A 411 -11.93 -14.97 -0.09
CA LEU A 411 -11.02 -15.72 0.76
C LEU A 411 -11.68 -16.93 1.45
N GLN A 412 -13.03 -16.97 1.51
CA GLN A 412 -13.78 -18.05 2.14
C GLN A 412 -14.21 -19.14 1.15
N ASP A 413 -14.38 -18.82 -0.16
CA ASP A 413 -14.75 -19.75 -1.22
C ASP A 413 -13.59 -20.65 -1.69
#